data_0d98394da20c931eec52373789a1beb7
#
_entry.id   0d98394da20c931eec52373789a1beb7
#
_cell.length_a   1.000
_cell.length_b   1.000
_cell.length_c   1.000
_cell.angle_alpha   90.00
_cell.angle_beta   90.00
_cell.angle_gamma   90.00
#
_symmetry.space_group_name_H-M   'P 1'
#
loop_
_entity.id
_entity.type
_entity.pdbx_description
1 polymer ?
#
loop_
_entity_poly.entity_id
_entity_poly.type
_entity_poly.pdbx_seq_one_letter_code
_entity_poly.pdbx_strand_id
1 'polypeptide(L)'
;ETIQKILNDGGSCILMSHLGRPKKKDIKLSFKTILPQIEQILKLKLIFIENFKEEESLEKIRKIKSKEVALLENLRFHSQEQAGDEGFAKKLASLADCYVNDAFGTSHRPHASTTVIAKFFPNNKFSGYLLDQEVNAISKVLRSGKKPVLAIIGGAKVSSKITIINSILQRADDVIIGGGMAFTFIKALGGQIGNSIFEKEFLDEAK
;
A
#
# COMPACT_ATOMS: atom_id res chain seq x y z
N GLU A 1 0.19 13.13 9.80
CA GLU A 1 1.28 14.09 9.52
C GLU A 1 1.15 14.66 8.12
N THR A 2 1.19 13.87 7.05
CA THR A 2 1.14 14.33 5.64
C THR A 2 -0.07 15.22 5.35
N ILE A 3 -1.28 14.77 5.67
CA ILE A 3 -2.50 15.57 5.50
C ILE A 3 -2.37 16.90 6.25
N GLN A 4 -1.94 16.87 7.52
CA GLN A 4 -1.81 18.09 8.32
C GLN A 4 -0.80 19.07 7.73
N LYS A 5 0.31 18.56 7.18
CA LYS A 5 1.30 19.42 6.49
C LYS A 5 0.67 20.14 5.30
N ILE A 6 -0.04 19.41 4.44
CA ILE A 6 -0.70 19.98 3.25
C ILE A 6 -1.70 21.07 3.68
N LEU A 7 -2.51 20.80 4.70
CA LEU A 7 -3.51 21.76 5.20
C LEU A 7 -2.85 23.01 5.83
N ASN A 8 -1.76 22.83 6.57
CA ASN A 8 -1.03 23.93 7.19
C ASN A 8 -0.39 24.84 6.13
N ASP A 9 0.02 24.28 5.01
CA ASP A 9 0.56 25.03 3.87
C ASP A 9 -0.54 25.70 3.03
N GLY A 10 -1.80 25.58 3.43
CA GLY A 10 -2.94 26.20 2.73
C GLY A 10 -3.53 25.33 1.62
N GLY A 11 -3.06 24.11 1.45
CA GLY A 11 -3.62 23.16 0.48
C GLY A 11 -4.96 22.57 0.92
N SER A 12 -5.56 21.77 0.05
CA SER A 12 -6.70 20.90 0.31
C SER A 12 -6.33 19.46 -0.07
N CYS A 13 -7.08 18.47 0.43
CA CYS A 13 -6.78 17.07 0.15
C CYS A 13 -8.01 16.33 -0.38
N ILE A 14 -7.80 15.46 -1.35
CA ILE A 14 -8.74 14.41 -1.74
C ILE A 14 -8.13 13.08 -1.32
N LEU A 15 -8.68 12.49 -0.27
CA LEU A 15 -8.22 11.21 0.24
C LEU A 15 -8.83 10.08 -0.58
N MET A 16 -8.00 9.16 -1.01
CA MET A 16 -8.41 7.95 -1.70
C MET A 16 -7.72 6.74 -1.08
N SER A 17 -8.49 5.69 -0.82
CA SER A 17 -7.98 4.48 -0.18
C SER A 17 -8.91 3.30 -0.46
N HIS A 18 -8.69 2.19 0.26
CA HIS A 18 -9.54 1.02 0.20
C HIS A 18 -9.77 0.41 1.59
N LEU A 19 -10.88 -0.28 1.73
CA LEU A 19 -11.25 -1.05 2.92
C LEU A 19 -11.58 -2.48 2.50
N GLY A 20 -10.86 -3.45 3.08
CA GLY A 20 -11.08 -4.86 2.79
C GLY A 20 -10.75 -5.30 1.35
N ARG A 21 -11.38 -6.39 0.94
CA ARG A 21 -11.23 -6.98 -0.41
C ARG A 21 -12.60 -7.29 -1.02
N PRO A 22 -13.42 -6.28 -1.31
CA PRO A 22 -14.75 -6.49 -1.86
C PRO A 22 -14.67 -7.10 -3.27
N LYS A 23 -15.54 -8.08 -3.55
CA LYS A 23 -15.78 -8.58 -4.91
C LYS A 23 -16.85 -7.77 -5.64
N LYS A 24 -17.68 -7.05 -4.89
CA LYS A 24 -18.73 -6.15 -5.34
C LYS A 24 -18.97 -5.08 -4.29
N LYS A 25 -19.75 -4.03 -4.60
CA LYS A 25 -20.10 -2.99 -3.63
C LYS A 25 -20.78 -3.65 -2.40
N ASP A 26 -20.22 -3.45 -1.22
CA ASP A 26 -20.70 -3.97 0.06
C ASP A 26 -20.71 -2.80 1.05
N ILE A 27 -21.87 -2.49 1.59
CA ILE A 27 -22.06 -1.38 2.53
C ILE A 27 -21.15 -1.49 3.76
N LYS A 28 -20.85 -2.72 4.21
CA LYS A 28 -19.94 -2.96 5.35
C LYS A 28 -18.50 -2.53 5.08
N LEU A 29 -18.13 -2.44 3.82
CA LEU A 29 -16.82 -2.01 3.36
C LEU A 29 -16.82 -0.60 2.76
N SER A 30 -17.94 0.14 2.93
CA SER A 30 -18.02 1.56 2.58
C SER A 30 -17.29 2.41 3.63
N PHE A 31 -16.54 3.42 3.18
CA PHE A 31 -15.97 4.42 4.07
C PHE A 31 -17.01 5.22 4.82
N LYS A 32 -18.25 5.28 4.33
CA LYS A 32 -19.36 5.91 5.02
C LYS A 32 -19.60 5.33 6.41
N THR A 33 -19.33 4.02 6.59
CA THR A 33 -19.52 3.32 7.88
C THR A 33 -18.48 3.73 8.94
N ILE A 34 -17.29 4.13 8.52
CA ILE A 34 -16.18 4.52 9.41
C ILE A 34 -15.84 6.01 9.31
N LEU A 35 -16.63 6.77 8.55
CA LEU A 35 -16.41 8.20 8.36
C LEU A 35 -16.33 8.98 9.69
N PRO A 36 -17.23 8.76 10.68
CA PRO A 36 -17.14 9.45 11.96
C PRO A 36 -15.84 9.19 12.71
N GLN A 37 -15.33 7.95 12.65
CA GLN A 37 -14.06 7.58 13.28
C GLN A 37 -12.86 8.26 12.60
N ILE A 38 -12.89 8.35 11.26
CA ILE A 38 -11.84 9.04 10.50
C ILE A 38 -11.85 10.54 10.85
N GLU A 39 -13.03 11.16 10.88
CA GLU A 39 -13.18 12.57 11.27
C GLU A 39 -12.67 12.83 12.69
N GLN A 40 -12.98 11.94 13.63
CA GLN A 40 -12.50 12.03 15.03
C GLN A 40 -10.96 11.97 15.11
N ILE A 41 -10.33 11.04 14.37
CA ILE A 41 -8.88 10.88 14.36
C ILE A 41 -8.20 12.11 13.73
N LEU A 42 -8.72 12.58 12.61
CA LEU A 42 -8.17 13.73 11.89
C LEU A 42 -8.52 15.06 12.57
N LYS A 43 -9.52 15.08 13.46
CA LYS A 43 -10.11 16.29 14.07
C LYS A 43 -10.62 17.28 13.00
N LEU A 44 -11.16 16.76 11.92
CA LEU A 44 -11.63 17.49 10.75
C LEU A 44 -12.96 16.92 10.26
N LYS A 45 -13.81 17.77 9.71
CA LYS A 45 -14.96 17.32 8.95
C LYS A 45 -14.54 16.97 7.52
N LEU A 46 -15.06 15.87 6.99
CA LEU A 46 -14.73 15.39 5.66
C LEU A 46 -15.91 15.56 4.71
N ILE A 47 -15.62 15.99 3.49
CA ILE A 47 -16.58 16.01 2.39
C ILE A 47 -16.58 14.60 1.78
N PHE A 48 -17.60 13.80 2.10
CA PHE A 48 -17.68 12.44 1.57
C PHE A 48 -18.19 12.44 0.12
N ILE A 49 -17.46 11.77 -0.76
CA ILE A 49 -17.73 11.65 -2.19
C ILE A 49 -18.07 10.20 -2.52
N GLU A 50 -19.34 9.90 -2.64
CA GLU A 50 -19.81 8.53 -2.87
C GLU A 50 -19.48 8.01 -4.27
N ASN A 51 -19.60 8.85 -5.30
CA ASN A 51 -19.29 8.48 -6.67
C ASN A 51 -18.65 9.65 -7.42
N PHE A 52 -17.34 9.69 -7.47
CA PHE A 52 -16.58 10.76 -8.14
C PHE A 52 -16.72 10.79 -9.67
N LYS A 53 -17.51 9.88 -10.27
CA LYS A 53 -17.81 9.86 -11.71
C LYS A 53 -19.09 10.66 -12.03
N GLU A 54 -19.86 11.04 -11.05
CA GLU A 54 -21.09 11.82 -11.20
C GLU A 54 -20.79 13.33 -11.17
N GLU A 55 -21.50 14.09 -12.01
CA GLU A 55 -21.24 15.54 -12.13
C GLU A 55 -21.49 16.26 -10.81
N GLU A 56 -22.52 15.90 -10.05
CA GLU A 56 -22.77 16.48 -8.73
C GLU A 56 -21.56 16.33 -7.79
N SER A 57 -20.91 15.15 -7.82
CA SER A 57 -19.71 14.88 -7.02
C SER A 57 -18.49 15.67 -7.52
N LEU A 58 -18.34 15.80 -8.83
CA LEU A 58 -17.29 16.60 -9.42
C LEU A 58 -17.45 18.09 -9.06
N GLU A 59 -18.70 18.59 -9.06
CA GLU A 59 -19.01 19.94 -8.58
C GLU A 59 -18.64 20.15 -7.10
N LYS A 60 -18.90 19.17 -6.24
CA LYS A 60 -18.47 19.21 -4.83
C LYS A 60 -16.96 19.28 -4.73
N ILE A 61 -16.24 18.46 -5.52
CA ILE A 61 -14.76 18.45 -5.54
C ILE A 61 -14.20 19.79 -6.02
N ARG A 62 -14.75 20.38 -7.09
CA ARG A 62 -14.32 21.69 -7.60
C ARG A 62 -14.52 22.84 -6.61
N LYS A 63 -15.45 22.68 -5.67
CA LYS A 63 -15.77 23.70 -4.64
C LYS A 63 -14.99 23.52 -3.33
N ILE A 64 -14.10 22.52 -3.26
CA ILE A 64 -13.23 22.29 -2.09
C ILE A 64 -12.34 23.52 -1.88
N LYS A 65 -12.40 24.07 -0.68
CA LYS A 65 -11.61 25.26 -0.29
C LYS A 65 -10.28 24.83 0.34
N SER A 66 -9.37 25.80 0.43
CA SER A 66 -8.14 25.65 1.22
C SER A 66 -8.47 25.07 2.62
N LYS A 67 -7.66 24.10 3.06
CA LYS A 67 -7.78 23.40 4.33
C LYS A 67 -8.99 22.47 4.47
N GLU A 68 -9.78 22.27 3.43
CA GLU A 68 -10.83 21.26 3.41
C GLU A 68 -10.30 19.90 2.91
N VAL A 69 -10.95 18.84 3.33
CA VAL A 69 -10.57 17.47 2.98
C VAL A 69 -11.78 16.73 2.45
N ALA A 70 -11.68 16.16 1.26
CA ALA A 70 -12.65 15.21 0.74
C ALA A 70 -12.15 13.77 0.94
N LEU A 71 -13.07 12.83 1.10
CA LEU A 71 -12.81 11.40 1.13
C LEU A 71 -13.64 10.73 0.03
N LEU A 72 -12.97 10.09 -0.91
CA LEU A 72 -13.62 9.26 -1.91
C LEU A 72 -14.11 7.94 -1.28
N GLU A 73 -15.19 7.41 -1.80
CA GLU A 73 -15.66 6.06 -1.44
C GLU A 73 -14.58 5.00 -1.80
N ASN A 74 -14.67 3.85 -1.16
CA ASN A 74 -13.75 2.72 -1.32
C ASN A 74 -13.46 2.43 -2.80
N LEU A 75 -12.24 2.73 -3.23
CA LEU A 75 -11.84 2.58 -4.63
C LEU A 75 -11.95 1.15 -5.14
N ARG A 76 -11.86 0.15 -4.24
CA ARG A 76 -12.03 -1.27 -4.61
C ARG A 76 -13.45 -1.67 -4.94
N PHE A 77 -14.43 -0.78 -4.83
CA PHE A 77 -15.75 -0.99 -5.42
C PHE A 77 -15.72 -0.89 -6.95
N HIS A 78 -14.64 -0.37 -7.51
CA HIS A 78 -14.38 -0.30 -8.94
C HIS A 78 -13.34 -1.36 -9.32
N SER A 79 -13.70 -2.29 -10.20
CA SER A 79 -12.77 -3.34 -10.69
C SER A 79 -11.53 -2.76 -11.38
N GLN A 80 -11.68 -1.58 -11.98
CA GLN A 80 -10.63 -0.82 -12.64
C GLN A 80 -9.48 -0.44 -11.68
N GLU A 81 -9.74 -0.26 -10.38
CA GLU A 81 -8.71 0.04 -9.40
C GLU A 81 -7.65 -1.06 -9.35
N GLN A 82 -8.07 -2.29 -9.11
CA GLN A 82 -7.13 -3.42 -8.99
C GLN A 82 -6.57 -3.88 -10.34
N ALA A 83 -7.27 -3.60 -11.44
CA ALA A 83 -6.80 -3.88 -12.79
C ALA A 83 -5.71 -2.90 -13.27
N GLY A 84 -5.47 -1.80 -12.53
CA GLY A 84 -4.53 -0.77 -12.98
C GLY A 84 -5.00 -0.03 -14.24
N ASP A 85 -6.33 0.16 -14.38
CA ASP A 85 -6.91 0.78 -15.56
C ASP A 85 -6.47 2.25 -15.73
N GLU A 86 -5.89 2.56 -16.89
CA GLU A 86 -5.36 3.91 -17.17
C GLU A 86 -6.46 4.97 -17.29
N GLY A 87 -7.62 4.61 -17.83
CA GLY A 87 -8.75 5.55 -17.94
C GLY A 87 -9.30 5.92 -16.57
N PHE A 88 -9.37 4.95 -15.68
CA PHE A 88 -9.76 5.17 -14.29
C PHE A 88 -8.71 6.02 -13.54
N ALA A 89 -7.42 5.71 -13.69
CA ALA A 89 -6.34 6.48 -13.11
C ALA A 89 -6.31 7.92 -13.62
N LYS A 90 -6.53 8.13 -14.92
CA LYS A 90 -6.63 9.47 -15.53
C LYS A 90 -7.79 10.29 -14.93
N LYS A 91 -8.95 9.65 -14.71
CA LYS A 91 -10.09 10.31 -14.05
C LYS A 91 -9.75 10.70 -12.61
N LEU A 92 -9.10 9.82 -11.84
CA LEU A 92 -8.63 10.17 -10.50
C LEU A 92 -7.63 11.33 -10.53
N ALA A 93 -6.67 11.28 -11.46
CA ALA A 93 -5.67 12.33 -11.61
C ALA A 93 -6.26 13.70 -11.96
N SER A 94 -7.36 13.74 -12.71
CA SER A 94 -8.01 15.01 -13.08
C SER A 94 -8.70 15.73 -11.92
N LEU A 95 -8.74 15.13 -10.74
CA LEU A 95 -9.37 15.72 -9.55
C LEU A 95 -8.44 16.63 -8.74
N ALA A 96 -7.12 16.62 -9.01
CA ALA A 96 -6.13 17.35 -8.21
C ALA A 96 -4.92 17.79 -9.03
N ASP A 97 -4.17 18.76 -8.53
CA ASP A 97 -2.98 19.32 -9.17
C ASP A 97 -1.70 18.53 -8.91
N CYS A 98 -1.68 17.74 -7.84
CA CYS A 98 -0.55 16.89 -7.47
C CYS A 98 -0.99 15.57 -6.83
N TYR A 99 -0.09 14.61 -6.84
CA TYR A 99 -0.29 13.28 -6.27
C TYR A 99 0.69 13.03 -5.13
N VAL A 100 0.18 12.55 -4.01
CA VAL A 100 0.99 12.13 -2.87
C VAL A 100 0.68 10.67 -2.55
N ASN A 101 1.68 9.79 -2.61
CA ASN A 101 1.58 8.42 -2.14
C ASN A 101 2.08 8.34 -0.69
N ASP A 102 1.19 7.96 0.22
CA ASP A 102 1.53 7.76 1.63
C ASP A 102 1.09 6.36 2.13
N ALA A 103 1.02 5.40 1.20
CA ALA A 103 0.54 4.04 1.44
C ALA A 103 1.62 3.00 1.10
N PHE A 104 2.65 2.87 1.96
CA PHE A 104 3.77 1.93 1.76
C PHE A 104 3.29 0.50 1.50
N GLY A 105 2.34 -0.01 2.29
CA GLY A 105 1.85 -1.38 2.19
C GLY A 105 1.20 -1.76 0.85
N THR A 106 0.82 -0.79 0.02
CA THR A 106 0.24 -1.01 -1.32
C THR A 106 1.12 -0.52 -2.46
N SER A 107 2.23 0.16 -2.18
CA SER A 107 3.10 0.78 -3.20
C SER A 107 3.70 -0.21 -4.20
N HIS A 108 3.81 -1.49 -3.81
CA HIS A 108 4.29 -2.57 -4.68
C HIS A 108 3.23 -3.09 -5.67
N ARG A 109 1.99 -2.62 -5.60
CA ARG A 109 0.87 -3.10 -6.43
C ARG A 109 0.64 -2.18 -7.62
N PRO A 110 0.50 -2.71 -8.86
CA PRO A 110 0.25 -1.91 -10.06
C PRO A 110 -1.22 -1.45 -10.14
N HIS A 111 -1.80 -0.98 -9.03
CA HIS A 111 -3.15 -0.49 -9.01
C HIS A 111 -3.27 0.91 -9.61
N ALA A 112 -4.50 1.28 -10.02
CA ALA A 112 -4.75 2.56 -10.66
C ALA A 112 -4.37 3.73 -9.76
N SER A 113 -4.77 3.71 -8.49
CA SER A 113 -4.53 4.81 -7.53
C SER A 113 -3.13 4.84 -6.91
N THR A 114 -2.31 3.80 -7.10
CA THR A 114 -0.96 3.74 -6.51
C THR A 114 0.14 3.95 -7.54
N THR A 115 0.17 3.14 -8.59
CA THR A 115 1.25 3.15 -9.58
C THR A 115 0.85 3.88 -10.85
N VAL A 116 -0.33 3.57 -11.40
CA VAL A 116 -0.72 4.06 -12.72
C VAL A 116 -1.00 5.57 -12.69
N ILE A 117 -1.64 6.06 -11.65
CA ILE A 117 -1.95 7.48 -11.46
C ILE A 117 -0.72 8.38 -11.53
N ALA A 118 0.43 7.90 -11.04
CA ALA A 118 1.69 8.66 -11.02
C ALA A 118 2.20 9.03 -12.43
N LYS A 119 1.74 8.35 -13.48
CA LYS A 119 2.06 8.68 -14.88
C LYS A 119 1.46 10.03 -15.28
N PHE A 120 0.33 10.42 -14.70
CA PHE A 120 -0.39 11.65 -15.01
C PHE A 120 0.12 12.87 -14.24
N PHE A 121 1.08 12.68 -13.33
CA PHE A 121 1.75 13.73 -12.58
C PHE A 121 3.27 13.69 -12.83
N PRO A 122 3.76 14.07 -14.01
CA PRO A 122 5.19 13.92 -14.34
C PRO A 122 6.12 14.65 -13.36
N ASN A 123 5.74 15.85 -12.93
CA ASN A 123 6.55 16.71 -12.05
C ASN A 123 5.91 16.95 -10.66
N ASN A 124 4.64 16.57 -10.47
CA ASN A 124 3.87 16.89 -9.28
C ASN A 124 3.44 15.61 -8.51
N LYS A 125 4.36 14.68 -8.36
CA LYS A 125 4.15 13.45 -7.58
C LYS A 125 5.18 13.37 -6.46
N PHE A 126 4.70 13.07 -5.27
CA PHE A 126 5.49 13.11 -4.05
C PHE A 126 5.23 11.85 -3.21
N SER A 127 6.16 11.53 -2.33
CA SER A 127 5.93 10.60 -1.22
C SER A 127 5.41 11.36 0.01
N GLY A 128 4.52 10.75 0.75
CA GLY A 128 4.13 11.24 2.06
C GLY A 128 5.11 10.81 3.14
N TYR A 129 4.97 11.38 4.32
CA TYR A 129 5.91 11.15 5.43
C TYR A 129 5.99 9.69 5.88
N LEU A 130 4.85 8.95 5.89
CA LEU A 130 4.86 7.54 6.25
C LEU A 130 5.65 6.72 5.21
N LEU A 131 5.41 6.96 3.93
CA LEU A 131 6.13 6.29 2.86
C LEU A 131 7.62 6.57 2.95
N ASP A 132 8.02 7.81 3.17
CA ASP A 132 9.43 8.21 3.33
C ASP A 132 10.07 7.55 4.55
N GLN A 133 9.39 7.50 5.69
CA GLN A 133 9.88 6.84 6.90
C GLN A 133 10.13 5.35 6.67
N GLU A 134 9.19 4.65 6.04
CA GLU A 134 9.30 3.22 5.72
C GLU A 134 10.45 2.95 4.74
N VAL A 135 10.54 3.72 3.66
CA VAL A 135 11.62 3.59 2.66
C VAL A 135 12.97 3.89 3.29
N ASN A 136 13.06 4.94 4.11
CA ASN A 136 14.32 5.29 4.78
C ASN A 136 14.74 4.24 5.81
N ALA A 137 13.79 3.70 6.60
CA ALA A 137 14.07 2.65 7.57
C ALA A 137 14.65 1.40 6.89
N ILE A 138 14.01 0.93 5.82
CA ILE A 138 14.48 -0.22 5.04
C ILE A 138 15.81 0.09 4.37
N SER A 139 15.95 1.26 3.74
CA SER A 139 17.21 1.67 3.08
C SER A 139 18.38 1.75 4.04
N LYS A 140 18.14 2.25 5.26
CA LYS A 140 19.15 2.33 6.32
C LYS A 140 19.66 0.94 6.69
N VAL A 141 18.78 -0.04 6.86
CA VAL A 141 19.17 -1.43 7.16
C VAL A 141 19.93 -2.03 5.97
N LEU A 142 19.39 -1.90 4.75
CA LEU A 142 19.93 -2.56 3.57
C LEU A 142 21.25 -1.94 3.06
N ARG A 143 21.48 -0.64 3.27
CA ARG A 143 22.66 0.07 2.71
C ARG A 143 23.73 0.40 3.72
N SER A 144 23.36 0.73 4.95
CA SER A 144 24.25 1.27 5.98
C SER A 144 23.97 0.74 7.38
N GLY A 145 23.29 -0.41 7.50
CA GLY A 145 22.99 -1.05 8.77
C GLY A 145 24.29 -1.30 9.56
N LYS A 146 24.27 -1.01 10.87
CA LYS A 146 25.37 -1.42 11.74
C LYS A 146 25.39 -2.94 11.78
N LYS A 147 26.57 -3.53 11.58
CA LYS A 147 26.78 -4.97 11.69
C LYS A 147 26.88 -5.41 13.17
N PRO A 148 26.42 -6.63 13.51
CA PRO A 148 25.80 -7.62 12.62
C PRO A 148 24.33 -7.28 12.29
N VAL A 149 23.89 -7.61 11.07
CA VAL A 149 22.51 -7.46 10.61
C VAL A 149 21.83 -8.83 10.67
N LEU A 150 20.81 -8.95 11.52
CA LEU A 150 19.95 -10.12 11.61
C LEU A 150 18.67 -9.88 10.81
N ALA A 151 18.38 -10.74 9.82
CA ALA A 151 17.12 -10.75 9.12
C ALA A 151 16.21 -11.87 9.63
N ILE A 152 14.96 -11.54 9.93
CA ILE A 152 13.94 -12.52 10.33
C ILE A 152 12.85 -12.54 9.26
N ILE A 153 12.70 -13.67 8.58
CA ILE A 153 11.76 -13.83 7.47
C ILE A 153 10.76 -14.94 7.84
N GLY A 154 9.47 -14.61 7.77
CA GLY A 154 8.40 -15.55 8.01
C GLY A 154 7.35 -15.55 6.90
N GLY A 155 6.66 -16.66 6.75
CA GLY A 155 5.59 -16.83 5.77
C GLY A 155 5.17 -18.29 5.62
N ALA A 156 4.11 -18.53 4.84
CA ALA A 156 3.65 -19.88 4.58
C ALA A 156 4.45 -20.57 3.46
N LYS A 157 4.88 -19.82 2.43
CA LYS A 157 5.46 -20.36 1.20
C LYS A 157 6.79 -19.72 0.85
N VAL A 158 7.77 -20.52 0.49
CA VAL A 158 9.08 -20.09 -0.05
C VAL A 158 8.91 -19.39 -1.38
N SER A 159 8.09 -19.96 -2.28
CA SER A 159 7.83 -19.42 -3.63
C SER A 159 7.47 -17.94 -3.65
N SER A 160 6.77 -17.48 -2.62
CA SER A 160 6.34 -16.08 -2.52
C SER A 160 7.44 -15.13 -2.05
N LYS A 161 8.58 -15.64 -1.57
CA LYS A 161 9.62 -14.83 -0.91
C LYS A 161 11.05 -15.14 -1.35
N ILE A 162 11.25 -16.12 -2.21
CA ILE A 162 12.59 -16.57 -2.61
C ILE A 162 13.47 -15.43 -3.15
N THR A 163 12.90 -14.54 -3.96
CA THR A 163 13.64 -13.38 -4.50
C THR A 163 14.09 -12.43 -3.38
N ILE A 164 13.23 -12.24 -2.35
CA ILE A 164 13.56 -11.41 -1.19
C ILE A 164 14.63 -12.09 -0.36
N ILE A 165 14.52 -13.40 -0.12
CA ILE A 165 15.51 -14.18 0.64
C ILE A 165 16.88 -14.05 -0.04
N ASN A 166 16.98 -14.30 -1.34
CA ASN A 166 18.22 -14.19 -2.10
C ASN A 166 18.84 -12.78 -2.02
N SER A 167 18.01 -11.74 -2.04
CA SER A 167 18.49 -10.36 -1.90
C SER A 167 18.99 -10.06 -0.49
N ILE A 168 18.36 -10.64 0.53
CA ILE A 168 18.72 -10.42 1.94
C ILE A 168 19.99 -11.19 2.30
N LEU A 169 20.18 -12.42 1.82
CA LEU A 169 21.38 -13.24 2.04
C LEU A 169 22.70 -12.53 1.62
N GLN A 170 22.61 -11.60 0.66
CA GLN A 170 23.78 -10.81 0.24
C GLN A 170 24.14 -9.68 1.22
N ARG A 171 23.29 -9.40 2.22
CA ARG A 171 23.41 -8.20 3.06
C ARG A 171 23.30 -8.46 4.56
N ALA A 172 22.54 -9.47 4.97
CA ALA A 172 22.41 -9.89 6.35
C ALA A 172 23.59 -10.79 6.73
N ASP A 173 24.04 -10.66 7.97
CA ASP A 173 25.07 -11.53 8.55
C ASP A 173 24.44 -12.83 9.05
N ASP A 174 23.19 -12.77 9.54
CA ASP A 174 22.39 -13.92 9.98
C ASP A 174 20.97 -13.83 9.44
N VAL A 175 20.36 -14.96 9.13
CA VAL A 175 18.97 -15.07 8.68
C VAL A 175 18.22 -16.12 9.45
N ILE A 176 17.09 -15.72 10.07
CA ILE A 176 16.15 -16.65 10.69
C ILE A 176 14.96 -16.83 9.75
N ILE A 177 14.69 -18.07 9.38
CA ILE A 177 13.51 -18.45 8.60
C ILE A 177 12.46 -19.02 9.54
N GLY A 178 11.28 -18.38 9.59
CA GLY A 178 10.14 -18.78 10.43
C GLY A 178 8.87 -19.06 9.64
N GLY A 179 7.83 -19.50 10.35
CA GLY A 179 6.53 -19.82 9.76
C GLY A 179 6.55 -21.10 8.91
N GLY A 180 5.49 -21.32 8.14
CA GLY A 180 5.33 -22.54 7.33
C GLY A 180 6.43 -22.78 6.31
N MET A 181 7.03 -21.73 5.78
CA MET A 181 8.14 -21.83 4.83
C MET A 181 9.38 -22.49 5.42
N ALA A 182 9.60 -22.43 6.73
CA ALA A 182 10.73 -23.07 7.40
C ALA A 182 10.76 -24.57 7.18
N PHE A 183 9.59 -25.20 7.06
CA PHE A 183 9.52 -26.65 6.82
C PHE A 183 10.04 -27.07 5.45
N THR A 184 9.96 -26.21 4.44
CA THR A 184 10.59 -26.48 3.14
C THR A 184 12.11 -26.50 3.27
N PHE A 185 12.72 -25.58 4.02
CA PHE A 185 14.16 -25.59 4.29
C PHE A 185 14.58 -26.79 5.13
N ILE A 186 13.85 -27.11 6.21
CA ILE A 186 14.13 -28.29 7.04
C ILE A 186 14.08 -29.57 6.18
N LYS A 187 13.07 -29.71 5.33
CA LYS A 187 12.93 -30.88 4.42
C LYS A 187 14.05 -30.93 3.39
N ALA A 188 14.45 -29.78 2.82
CA ALA A 188 15.56 -29.67 1.88
C ALA A 188 16.89 -30.15 2.52
N LEU A 189 17.10 -29.87 3.79
CA LEU A 189 18.25 -30.31 4.58
C LEU A 189 18.14 -31.76 5.10
N GLY A 190 17.11 -32.53 4.70
CA GLY A 190 16.92 -33.93 5.09
C GLY A 190 16.18 -34.11 6.43
N GLY A 191 15.69 -33.04 7.05
CA GLY A 191 14.94 -33.09 8.30
C GLY A 191 13.54 -33.69 8.14
N GLN A 192 12.97 -34.13 9.25
CA GLN A 192 11.59 -34.64 9.32
C GLN A 192 10.65 -33.51 9.69
N ILE A 193 9.56 -33.37 8.97
CA ILE A 193 8.59 -32.27 9.13
C ILE A 193 7.18 -32.75 9.53
N GLY A 194 6.99 -34.04 9.73
CA GLY A 194 5.67 -34.62 10.02
C GLY A 194 4.65 -34.29 8.94
N ASN A 195 3.49 -33.81 9.35
CA ASN A 195 2.39 -33.40 8.48
C ASN A 195 2.46 -31.89 8.11
N SER A 196 3.59 -31.24 8.31
CA SER A 196 3.72 -29.81 8.00
C SER A 196 3.71 -29.56 6.50
N ILE A 197 3.21 -28.39 6.12
CA ILE A 197 3.23 -27.93 4.72
C ILE A 197 4.67 -27.72 4.24
N PHE A 198 4.96 -28.08 3.00
CA PHE A 198 6.21 -27.73 2.34
C PHE A 198 5.97 -27.63 0.82
N GLU A 199 6.88 -26.98 0.12
CA GLU A 199 6.83 -26.84 -1.34
C GLU A 199 7.89 -27.73 -1.97
N LYS A 200 7.47 -28.86 -2.57
CA LYS A 200 8.36 -29.87 -3.15
C LYS A 200 9.22 -29.31 -4.28
N GLU A 201 8.64 -28.43 -5.06
CA GLU A 201 9.26 -27.79 -6.22
C GLU A 201 10.37 -26.79 -5.85
N PHE A 202 10.44 -26.38 -4.57
CA PHE A 202 11.41 -25.43 -4.06
C PHE A 202 12.48 -26.06 -3.14
N LEU A 203 12.57 -27.38 -3.08
CA LEU A 203 13.55 -28.07 -2.23
C LEU A 203 15.00 -27.79 -2.67
N ASP A 204 15.25 -27.79 -3.98
CA ASP A 204 16.61 -27.56 -4.51
C ASP A 204 17.00 -26.08 -4.36
N GLU A 205 16.06 -25.16 -4.56
CA GLU A 205 16.30 -23.73 -4.33
C GLU A 205 16.52 -23.42 -2.84
N ALA A 206 15.85 -24.14 -1.95
CA ALA A 206 15.99 -23.97 -0.51
C ALA A 206 17.33 -24.52 0.06
N LYS A 207 18.05 -25.38 -0.67
CA LYS A 207 19.41 -25.81 -0.35
C LYS A 207 20.43 -24.75 -0.70
#